data_0ab01476329d6219c8d2499837111b85
#
_entry.id   0ab01476329d6219c8d2499837111b85
#
_cell.length_a   1.000
_cell.length_b   1.000
_cell.length_c   1.000
_cell.angle_alpha   90.00
_cell.angle_beta   90.00
_cell.angle_gamma   90.00
#
_symmetry.space_group_name_H-M   'P 1'
#
loop_
_entity.id
_entity.type
_entity.pdbx_description
1 polymer ?
#
loop_
_entity_poly.entity_id
_entity_poly.type
_entity_poly.pdbx_seq_one_letter_code
_entity_poly.pdbx_strand_id
1 'polypeptide(L)'
;LKKVTQFLDNRLLPGFQKTIVESHVMTPNDFGKNYLSPMGTGFSIEPRMFQSAWFRPHNISEEIEGLYLVGAGTHPGPGVPGVIASAEIIAKEIKDAKQYQKENTNFYEKIDAR
;
A
#
# COMPACT_ATOMS: atom_id res chain seq x y z
N LEU A 1 -7.58 11.37 19.31
CA LEU A 1 -6.48 10.95 20.16
C LEU A 1 -6.88 10.95 21.64
N LYS A 2 -7.25 12.11 22.24
CA LYS A 2 -7.57 12.24 23.69
C LYS A 2 -8.50 11.14 24.23
N LYS A 3 -9.60 10.81 23.54
CA LYS A 3 -10.54 9.75 23.98
C LYS A 3 -9.87 8.36 24.05
N VAL A 4 -9.02 8.04 23.10
CA VAL A 4 -8.32 6.75 23.03
C VAL A 4 -7.27 6.66 24.14
N THR A 5 -6.44 7.67 24.28
CA THR A 5 -5.40 7.70 25.33
C THR A 5 -6.01 7.69 26.73
N GLN A 6 -7.11 8.41 26.95
CA GLN A 6 -7.83 8.38 28.22
C GLN A 6 -8.47 7.00 28.50
N PHE A 7 -9.02 6.35 27.48
CA PHE A 7 -9.55 4.98 27.63
C PHE A 7 -8.45 3.99 28.01
N LEU A 8 -7.31 4.06 27.35
CA LEU A 8 -6.14 3.22 27.68
C LEU A 8 -5.63 3.48 29.10
N ASP A 9 -5.49 4.75 29.47
CA ASP A 9 -5.02 5.14 30.80
C ASP A 9 -5.94 4.65 31.91
N ASN A 10 -7.26 4.76 31.72
CA ASN A 10 -8.25 4.40 32.72
C ASN A 10 -8.52 2.89 32.82
N ARG A 11 -8.32 2.14 31.74
CA ARG A 11 -8.80 0.74 31.65
C ARG A 11 -7.70 -0.30 31.58
N LEU A 12 -6.58 0.01 30.93
CA LEU A 12 -5.56 -0.97 30.58
C LEU A 12 -4.18 -0.64 31.14
N LEU A 13 -3.78 0.63 31.08
CA LEU A 13 -2.42 1.06 31.40
C LEU A 13 -2.45 2.36 32.24
N PRO A 14 -2.70 2.28 33.55
CA PRO A 14 -2.72 3.45 34.42
C PRO A 14 -1.40 4.24 34.36
N GLY A 15 -1.49 5.54 34.11
CA GLY A 15 -0.32 6.42 33.93
C GLY A 15 0.17 6.54 32.49
N PHE A 16 -0.44 5.83 31.53
CA PHE A 16 -0.05 5.84 30.12
C PHE A 16 0.00 7.26 29.51
N GLN A 17 -0.96 8.10 29.81
CA GLN A 17 -0.99 9.47 29.29
C GLN A 17 0.26 10.28 29.66
N LYS A 18 0.84 10.03 30.82
CA LYS A 18 2.04 10.74 31.31
C LYS A 18 3.32 10.27 30.63
N THR A 19 3.30 9.10 30.00
CA THR A 19 4.46 8.53 29.31
C THR A 19 4.53 8.89 27.82
N ILE A 20 3.48 9.54 27.30
CA ILE A 20 3.44 9.94 25.87
C ILE A 20 4.38 11.13 25.67
N VAL A 21 5.47 10.92 24.96
CA VAL A 21 6.44 11.95 24.59
C VAL A 21 6.00 12.65 23.29
N GLU A 22 5.52 11.87 22.32
CA GLU A 22 5.08 12.39 21.04
C GLU A 22 3.90 11.56 20.51
N SER A 23 3.03 12.16 19.73
CA SER A 23 1.90 11.46 19.11
C SER A 23 1.61 12.02 17.73
N HIS A 24 1.47 11.12 16.75
CA HIS A 24 1.02 11.43 15.42
C HIS A 24 -0.32 10.75 15.12
N VAL A 25 -1.23 11.46 14.48
CA VAL A 25 -2.55 10.92 14.11
C VAL A 25 -2.83 11.21 12.66
N MET A 26 -3.16 10.18 11.91
CA MET A 26 -3.70 10.30 10.56
C MET A 26 -5.20 10.02 10.59
N THR A 27 -5.97 10.93 10.05
CA THR A 27 -7.42 10.82 9.91
C THR A 27 -7.80 10.44 8.47
N PRO A 28 -9.04 10.02 8.20
CA PRO A 28 -9.52 9.82 6.83
C PRO A 28 -9.32 11.07 5.94
N ASN A 29 -9.46 12.26 6.49
CA ASN A 29 -9.21 13.50 5.75
C ASN A 29 -7.75 13.64 5.33
N ASP A 30 -6.81 13.20 6.17
CA ASP A 30 -5.39 13.23 5.86
C ASP A 30 -5.05 12.22 4.76
N PHE A 31 -5.66 11.02 4.79
CA PHE A 31 -5.57 10.06 3.70
C PHE A 31 -6.13 10.61 2.39
N GLY A 32 -7.29 11.26 2.44
CA GLY A 32 -7.86 11.90 1.27
C GLY A 32 -6.97 13.00 0.67
N LYS A 33 -6.37 13.83 1.51
CA LYS A 33 -5.51 14.95 1.08
C LYS A 33 -4.13 14.49 0.62
N ASN A 34 -3.48 13.62 1.39
CA ASN A 34 -2.07 13.28 1.18
C ASN A 34 -1.89 12.18 0.13
N TYR A 35 -2.87 11.28 0.02
CA TYR A 35 -2.79 10.10 -0.87
C TYR A 35 -3.89 10.05 -1.91
N LEU A 36 -4.74 11.09 -1.99
CA LEU A 36 -5.89 11.15 -2.90
C LEU A 36 -6.82 9.93 -2.77
N SER A 37 -6.84 9.31 -1.59
CA SER A 37 -7.65 8.13 -1.33
C SER A 37 -9.14 8.47 -1.34
N PRO A 38 -9.96 7.84 -2.18
CA PRO A 38 -11.39 8.04 -2.17
C PRO A 38 -11.97 7.77 -0.77
N MET A 39 -12.80 8.71 -0.27
CA MET A 39 -13.39 8.67 1.09
C MET A 39 -12.36 8.53 2.24
N GLY A 40 -11.09 8.81 1.98
CA GLY A 40 -10.03 8.73 2.97
C GLY A 40 -9.71 7.31 3.45
N THR A 41 -9.92 6.31 2.61
CA THR A 41 -9.61 4.91 2.95
C THR A 41 -8.11 4.68 3.06
N GLY A 42 -7.65 3.96 4.10
CA GLY A 42 -6.25 3.60 4.26
C GLY A 42 -5.83 2.33 3.51
N PHE A 43 -6.78 1.45 3.18
CA PHE A 43 -6.53 0.13 2.60
C PHE A 43 -7.33 -0.15 1.31
N SER A 44 -7.88 0.90 0.67
CA SER A 44 -8.73 0.79 -0.50
C SER A 44 -10.03 0.04 -0.19
N ILE A 45 -10.40 -0.98 -0.99
CA ILE A 45 -11.62 -1.74 -0.84
C ILE A 45 -11.61 -2.55 0.46
N GLU A 46 -12.74 -2.57 1.18
CA GLU A 46 -12.91 -3.33 2.42
C GLU A 46 -12.60 -4.84 2.19
N PRO A 47 -11.83 -5.48 3.08
CA PRO A 47 -11.44 -6.88 2.90
C PRO A 47 -12.56 -7.85 3.34
N ARG A 48 -13.72 -7.77 2.69
CA ARG A 48 -14.77 -8.78 2.81
C ARG A 48 -14.44 -10.02 1.99
N MET A 49 -15.07 -11.15 2.29
CA MET A 49 -14.78 -12.43 1.63
C MET A 49 -14.78 -12.33 0.09
N PHE A 50 -15.81 -11.71 -0.50
CA PHE A 50 -15.93 -11.50 -1.95
C PHE A 50 -15.24 -10.23 -2.47
N GLN A 51 -14.41 -9.59 -1.66
CA GLN A 51 -13.61 -8.41 -2.00
C GLN A 51 -12.15 -8.57 -1.57
N SER A 52 -11.73 -9.82 -1.35
CA SER A 52 -10.36 -10.15 -0.90
C SER A 52 -9.68 -11.10 -1.85
N ALA A 53 -8.37 -11.08 -1.86
CA ALA A 53 -7.53 -11.96 -2.66
C ALA A 53 -7.95 -11.97 -4.14
N TRP A 54 -8.40 -13.12 -4.64
CA TRP A 54 -8.82 -13.31 -6.03
C TRP A 54 -9.98 -12.43 -6.47
N PHE A 55 -10.89 -12.08 -5.58
CA PHE A 55 -12.05 -11.25 -5.91
C PHE A 55 -11.76 -9.75 -5.97
N ARG A 56 -10.51 -9.34 -5.78
CA ARG A 56 -10.08 -7.97 -6.05
C ARG A 56 -9.89 -7.74 -7.53
N PRO A 57 -9.95 -6.48 -7.99
CA PRO A 57 -9.59 -6.14 -9.36
C PRO A 57 -8.25 -6.80 -9.72
N HIS A 58 -8.21 -7.46 -10.86
CA HIS A 58 -7.00 -8.14 -11.33
C HIS A 58 -5.92 -7.11 -11.72
N ASN A 59 -4.68 -7.54 -11.70
CA ASN A 59 -3.55 -6.67 -12.01
C ASN A 59 -3.48 -6.30 -13.51
N ILE A 60 -4.10 -7.08 -14.37
CA ILE A 60 -4.32 -6.78 -15.78
C ILE A 60 -5.78 -6.46 -15.97
N SER A 61 -6.10 -5.30 -16.58
CA SER A 61 -7.48 -4.94 -16.88
C SER A 61 -8.09 -5.89 -17.90
N GLU A 62 -9.29 -6.36 -17.61
CA GLU A 62 -10.07 -7.19 -18.52
C GLU A 62 -10.86 -6.36 -19.54
N GLU A 63 -11.03 -5.06 -19.27
CA GLU A 63 -11.83 -4.15 -20.08
C GLU A 63 -10.99 -3.25 -20.98
N ILE A 64 -9.77 -2.91 -20.55
CA ILE A 64 -8.91 -1.94 -21.24
C ILE A 64 -7.56 -2.59 -21.55
N GLU A 65 -7.29 -2.78 -22.83
CA GLU A 65 -6.02 -3.33 -23.27
C GLU A 65 -4.83 -2.42 -22.88
N GLY A 66 -3.77 -3.03 -22.34
CA GLY A 66 -2.57 -2.32 -21.91
C GLY A 66 -2.68 -1.57 -20.58
N LEU A 67 -3.83 -1.65 -19.89
CA LEU A 67 -3.99 -1.09 -18.56
C LEU A 67 -3.61 -2.10 -17.48
N TYR A 68 -2.66 -1.72 -16.64
CA TYR A 68 -2.18 -2.50 -15.51
C TYR A 68 -2.49 -1.80 -14.19
N LEU A 69 -2.89 -2.57 -13.18
CA LEU A 69 -3.30 -2.08 -11.87
C LEU A 69 -2.37 -2.65 -10.79
N VAL A 70 -1.84 -1.78 -9.94
CA VAL A 70 -0.92 -2.16 -8.85
C VAL A 70 -1.35 -1.49 -7.56
N GLY A 71 -1.12 -2.15 -6.43
CA GLY A 71 -1.31 -1.55 -5.13
C GLY A 71 -2.36 -2.22 -4.25
N ALA A 72 -2.74 -1.56 -3.16
CA ALA A 72 -3.63 -2.10 -2.14
C ALA A 72 -5.05 -2.42 -2.65
N GLY A 73 -5.49 -1.76 -3.72
CA GLY A 73 -6.82 -1.96 -4.32
C GLY A 73 -6.95 -3.18 -5.22
N THR A 74 -5.85 -3.81 -5.60
CA THR A 74 -5.78 -4.91 -6.56
C THR A 74 -5.44 -6.24 -5.89
N HIS A 75 -5.45 -7.33 -6.66
CA HIS A 75 -4.91 -8.61 -6.20
C HIS A 75 -3.39 -8.48 -5.91
N PRO A 76 -2.85 -9.10 -4.83
CA PRO A 76 -3.54 -9.92 -3.83
C PRO A 76 -4.20 -9.13 -2.70
N GLY A 77 -3.93 -7.82 -2.55
CA GLY A 77 -4.63 -6.98 -1.59
C GLY A 77 -3.74 -6.06 -0.75
N PRO A 78 -4.30 -5.47 0.31
CA PRO A 78 -3.61 -4.49 1.13
C PRO A 78 -2.52 -5.09 2.02
N GLY A 79 -1.67 -4.20 2.53
CA GLY A 79 -0.50 -4.53 3.32
C GLY A 79 0.78 -4.51 2.49
N VAL A 80 1.90 -4.18 3.13
CA VAL A 80 3.19 -4.01 2.44
C VAL A 80 3.57 -5.24 1.59
N PRO A 81 3.48 -6.49 2.09
CA PRO A 81 3.78 -7.65 1.26
C PRO A 81 2.83 -7.80 0.06
N GLY A 82 1.53 -7.55 0.25
CA GLY A 82 0.53 -7.63 -0.82
C GLY A 82 0.76 -6.59 -1.92
N VAL A 83 1.08 -5.36 -1.54
CA VAL A 83 1.38 -4.27 -2.49
C VAL A 83 2.64 -4.58 -3.30
N ILE A 84 3.70 -5.08 -2.66
CA ILE A 84 4.93 -5.49 -3.35
C ILE A 84 4.63 -6.65 -4.30
N ALA A 85 3.91 -7.67 -3.85
CA ALA A 85 3.53 -8.81 -4.69
C ALA A 85 2.71 -8.40 -5.90
N SER A 86 1.82 -7.40 -5.78
CA SER A 86 1.07 -6.88 -6.92
C SER A 86 1.98 -6.28 -8.00
N ALA A 87 3.05 -5.59 -7.60
CA ALA A 87 4.04 -5.05 -8.52
C ALA A 87 4.89 -6.15 -9.17
N GLU A 88 5.27 -7.19 -8.41
CA GLU A 88 6.00 -8.35 -8.94
C GLU A 88 5.20 -9.14 -9.98
N ILE A 89 3.88 -9.28 -9.78
CA ILE A 89 2.99 -9.91 -10.75
C ILE A 89 3.06 -9.16 -12.08
N ILE A 90 2.89 -7.84 -12.06
CA ILE A 90 2.93 -7.02 -13.27
C ILE A 90 4.31 -7.02 -13.94
N ALA A 91 5.38 -6.96 -13.16
CA ALA A 91 6.74 -7.03 -13.71
C ALA A 91 7.02 -8.33 -14.46
N LYS A 92 6.30 -9.41 -14.18
CA LYS A 92 6.40 -10.68 -14.94
C LYS A 92 5.57 -10.68 -16.22
N GLU A 93 4.47 -9.94 -16.24
CA GLU A 93 3.53 -9.88 -17.35
C GLU A 93 3.97 -8.89 -18.43
N ILE A 94 4.56 -7.75 -18.05
CA ILE A 94 5.06 -6.76 -19.01
C ILE A 94 6.37 -7.26 -19.61
N LYS A 95 6.33 -7.69 -20.86
CA LYS A 95 7.48 -8.28 -21.56
C LYS A 95 8.69 -7.33 -21.61
N ASP A 96 8.45 -6.06 -21.88
CA ASP A 96 9.49 -5.05 -22.02
C ASP A 96 10.10 -4.62 -20.67
N ALA A 97 9.40 -4.84 -19.56
CA ALA A 97 9.94 -4.56 -18.24
C ALA A 97 11.19 -5.37 -17.90
N LYS A 98 11.26 -6.61 -18.39
CA LYS A 98 12.45 -7.49 -18.21
C LYS A 98 13.65 -6.97 -18.99
N GLN A 99 13.43 -6.48 -20.20
CA GLN A 99 14.49 -5.89 -21.03
C GLN A 99 14.97 -4.58 -20.40
N TYR A 100 14.06 -3.73 -19.99
CA TYR A 100 14.37 -2.44 -19.33
C TYR A 100 15.15 -2.61 -18.01
N GLN A 101 14.81 -3.62 -17.20
CA GLN A 101 15.57 -3.94 -15.99
C GLN A 101 17.01 -4.37 -16.33
N LYS A 102 17.19 -5.22 -17.32
CA LYS A 102 18.52 -5.69 -17.76
C LYS A 102 19.38 -4.54 -18.30
N GLU A 103 18.80 -3.62 -19.03
CA GLU A 103 19.49 -2.44 -19.56
C GLU A 103 19.89 -1.47 -18.45
N ASN A 104 19.01 -1.24 -17.46
CA ASN A 104 19.31 -0.37 -16.33
C ASN A 104 20.34 -0.97 -15.38
N THR A 105 20.32 -2.26 -15.11
CA THR A 105 21.35 -2.92 -14.31
C THR A 105 22.73 -2.71 -14.95
N ASN A 106 22.84 -2.93 -16.23
CA ASN A 106 24.08 -2.68 -16.97
C ASN A 106 24.51 -1.20 -16.98
N PHE A 107 23.55 -0.28 -16.89
CA PHE A 107 23.84 1.18 -16.81
C PHE A 107 24.42 1.55 -15.45
N TYR A 108 23.84 1.07 -14.35
CA TYR A 108 24.35 1.33 -12.99
C TYR A 108 25.73 0.67 -12.75
N GLU A 109 25.94 -0.56 -13.20
CA GLU A 109 27.22 -1.23 -13.13
C GLU A 109 28.34 -0.48 -13.88
N LYS A 110 28.00 0.18 -15.01
CA LYS A 110 28.95 1.03 -15.75
C LYS A 110 29.26 2.36 -15.06
N ILE A 111 28.38 2.89 -14.23
CA ILE A 111 28.61 4.10 -13.43
C ILE A 111 29.51 3.79 -12.26
N ASP A 112 29.28 2.69 -11.55
CA ASP A 112 30.09 2.27 -10.39
C ASP A 112 31.51 1.79 -10.77
N ALA A 113 31.74 1.46 -12.04
CA ALA A 113 33.03 1.04 -12.56
C ALA A 113 33.93 2.21 -13.06
N ARG A 114 33.51 3.48 -12.84
CA ARG A 114 34.27 4.69 -13.15
C ARG A 114 34.74 5.39 -11.89
#